data_6110de1002d4f2f4f96eb183e733dbdb
#
_entry.id   6110de1002d4f2f4f96eb183e733dbdb
#
_cell.length_a   1.000
_cell.length_b   1.000
_cell.length_c   1.000
_cell.angle_alpha   90.00
_cell.angle_beta   90.00
_cell.angle_gamma   90.00
#
_symmetry.space_group_name_H-M   'P 1'
#
loop_
_entity.id
_entity.type
_entity.pdbx_description
1 polymer ?
#
loop_
_entity_poly.entity_id
_entity_poly.type
_entity_poly.pdbx_seq_one_letter_code
_entity_poly.pdbx_strand_id
1 'polypeptide(L)'
;SLFLGWKLGWVKFRKTAVSQTPSFHHLAQLKGMNTMEYMTVAEAALTWQLSEQMIRKQCRDGLIPGAIMNGRSWLIPDYAQKHIPDTDREKKEIPKLARRLQKQKTKKNFHGLYDYVQIYFTYCSNRMASNRLSQKQIELIYKKGKVKDCFEPVKVSDLIEAMNHHVCVDYIIDHVMDPVSQKLIKRLHYLLMFGTVDERRGRVVPGQYRPTDFKRSDRSLMPAEEIASALSEMIREYEAMEGPEISDILNFHVDFEMVSPFRDGNGRVGRLLMFKECLRHSITPFVLDDKRRSDYLDGIRKWSSRRKILLNVVEESQERF
;
A
#
# COMPACT_ATOMS: atom_id res chain seq x y z
N SER A 1 38.68 -26.66 36.96
CA SER A 1 39.01 -25.58 37.87
C SER A 1 39.28 -24.28 37.12
N LEU A 2 38.44 -23.32 37.29
CA LEU A 2 38.63 -21.91 37.58
C LEU A 2 37.36 -21.13 37.24
N PHE A 3 36.59 -20.86 38.27
CA PHE A 3 35.53 -19.87 38.33
C PHE A 3 36.17 -18.48 38.45
N LEU A 4 35.68 -17.48 37.69
CA LEU A 4 35.87 -16.09 38.04
C LEU A 4 34.59 -15.30 37.68
N GLY A 5 33.98 -14.82 38.76
CA GLY A 5 32.74 -14.09 38.74
C GLY A 5 32.91 -12.62 38.30
N TRP A 6 31.84 -12.09 37.67
CA TRP A 6 31.70 -10.68 37.40
C TRP A 6 30.78 -10.01 38.42
N LYS A 7 31.38 -9.15 39.25
CA LYS A 7 30.66 -8.25 40.15
C LYS A 7 30.09 -7.09 39.38
N LEU A 8 28.78 -6.87 39.54
CA LEU A 8 28.05 -5.67 39.13
C LEU A 8 28.48 -4.47 39.99
N GLY A 9 29.06 -3.46 39.35
CA GLY A 9 29.32 -2.14 39.96
C GLY A 9 28.16 -1.18 39.63
N TRP A 10 27.40 -0.81 40.69
CA TRP A 10 26.41 0.23 40.66
C TRP A 10 27.11 1.60 40.69
N VAL A 11 27.01 2.40 39.62
CA VAL A 11 27.38 3.81 39.64
C VAL A 11 26.14 4.64 39.94
N LYS A 12 26.14 5.28 41.12
CA LYS A 12 25.15 6.30 41.52
C LYS A 12 25.37 7.57 40.69
N PHE A 13 24.43 7.90 39.82
CA PHE A 13 24.37 9.24 39.24
C PHE A 13 23.61 10.19 40.15
N ARG A 14 24.30 11.24 40.59
CA ARG A 14 23.74 12.39 41.30
C ARG A 14 22.83 13.18 40.36
N LYS A 15 21.64 13.52 40.84
CA LYS A 15 20.74 14.49 40.25
C LYS A 15 21.38 15.89 40.26
N THR A 16 21.62 16.46 39.08
CA THR A 16 21.68 17.89 38.89
C THR A 16 20.69 18.24 37.79
N ALA A 17 19.73 19.06 38.16
CA ALA A 17 18.70 19.58 37.28
C ALA A 17 19.32 20.57 36.30
N VAL A 18 19.08 20.39 35.01
CA VAL A 18 18.97 21.49 34.05
C VAL A 18 17.90 21.08 33.03
N SER A 19 16.85 21.86 33.02
CA SER A 19 15.75 21.85 32.06
C SER A 19 16.24 22.27 30.68
N GLN A 20 16.19 21.39 29.73
CA GLN A 20 15.95 21.67 28.30
C GLN A 20 15.89 20.33 27.57
N THR A 21 14.67 19.80 27.40
CA THR A 21 14.42 18.75 26.40
C THR A 21 14.54 19.37 25.02
N PRO A 22 15.47 18.88 24.17
CA PRO A 22 15.52 19.34 22.78
C PRO A 22 14.20 18.97 22.10
N SER A 23 13.64 19.89 21.33
CA SER A 23 12.44 19.64 20.56
C SER A 23 12.70 18.49 19.57
N PHE A 24 11.70 17.67 19.32
CA PHE A 24 11.77 16.53 18.39
C PHE A 24 12.31 16.93 17.01
N HIS A 25 12.12 18.18 16.61
CA HIS A 25 12.69 18.77 15.39
C HIS A 25 14.22 18.78 15.36
N HIS A 26 14.85 18.98 16.50
CA HIS A 26 16.33 19.05 16.59
C HIS A 26 17.00 17.67 16.55
N LEU A 27 16.29 16.62 17.02
CA LEU A 27 16.76 15.22 16.97
C LEU A 27 16.58 14.60 15.59
N ALA A 28 15.60 15.05 14.82
CA ALA A 28 15.35 14.59 13.45
C ALA A 28 16.39 15.11 12.45
N GLN A 29 16.88 16.32 12.63
CA GLN A 29 17.94 16.90 11.79
C GLN A 29 19.30 16.22 11.96
N LEU A 30 19.54 15.55 13.06
CA LEU A 30 20.84 14.89 13.35
C LEU A 30 20.97 13.48 12.79
N LYS A 31 19.90 12.87 12.21
CA LYS A 31 19.94 11.46 11.77
C LYS A 31 19.62 11.19 10.31
N GLY A 32 19.39 12.18 9.46
CA GLY A 32 19.11 11.91 8.02
C GLY A 32 17.93 10.93 7.79
N MET A 33 17.04 10.74 8.78
CA MET A 33 15.85 9.93 8.64
C MET A 33 14.77 10.81 8.01
N ASN A 34 14.27 10.38 6.88
CA ASN A 34 13.11 10.95 6.20
C ASN A 34 11.92 10.91 7.18
N THR A 35 11.68 12.03 7.86
CA THR A 35 10.60 12.17 8.83
C THR A 35 9.29 12.20 8.08
N MET A 36 8.36 11.35 8.47
CA MET A 36 6.95 11.55 8.16
C MET A 36 6.62 13.00 8.53
N GLU A 37 6.29 13.83 7.54
CA GLU A 37 5.93 15.21 7.81
C GLU A 37 4.55 15.22 8.46
N TYR A 38 4.44 15.94 9.57
CA TYR A 38 3.20 16.10 10.30
C TYR A 38 2.77 17.56 10.23
N MET A 39 1.50 17.77 9.94
CA MET A 39 0.84 19.05 10.05
C MET A 39 0.37 19.26 11.48
N THR A 40 0.41 20.50 11.93
CA THR A 40 -0.31 20.96 13.13
C THR A 40 -1.82 21.03 12.84
N VAL A 41 -2.63 21.13 13.88
CA VAL A 41 -4.08 21.34 13.72
C VAL A 41 -4.38 22.62 12.96
N ALA A 42 -3.60 23.68 13.15
CA ALA A 42 -3.76 24.95 12.45
C ALA A 42 -3.46 24.84 10.95
N GLU A 43 -2.37 24.15 10.58
CA GLU A 43 -2.01 23.89 9.17
C GLU A 43 -3.06 23.01 8.49
N ALA A 44 -3.54 21.97 9.16
CA ALA A 44 -4.61 21.13 8.65
C ALA A 44 -5.93 21.91 8.50
N ALA A 45 -6.23 22.84 9.42
CA ALA A 45 -7.39 23.70 9.35
C ALA A 45 -7.37 24.60 8.09
N LEU A 46 -6.22 25.21 7.80
CA LEU A 46 -6.01 26.01 6.60
C LEU A 46 -6.09 25.14 5.32
N THR A 47 -5.38 24.01 5.31
CA THR A 47 -5.33 23.13 4.15
C THR A 47 -6.70 22.53 3.79
N TRP A 48 -7.48 22.16 4.80
CA TRP A 48 -8.76 21.48 4.60
C TRP A 48 -9.97 22.41 4.64
N GLN A 49 -9.76 23.69 4.88
CA GLN A 49 -10.81 24.71 5.03
C GLN A 49 -11.84 24.30 6.11
N LEU A 50 -11.36 23.80 7.23
CA LEU A 50 -12.16 23.40 8.39
C LEU A 50 -11.74 24.21 9.61
N SER A 51 -12.63 24.30 10.63
CA SER A 51 -12.24 24.88 11.91
C SER A 51 -11.29 23.94 12.67
N GLU A 52 -10.33 24.50 13.40
CA GLU A 52 -9.44 23.72 14.28
C GLU A 52 -10.22 22.85 15.28
N GLN A 53 -11.36 23.35 15.75
CA GLN A 53 -12.23 22.60 16.68
C GLN A 53 -12.77 21.32 16.02
N MET A 54 -13.16 21.38 14.75
CA MET A 54 -13.61 20.22 13.98
C MET A 54 -12.48 19.21 13.79
N ILE A 55 -11.29 19.68 13.45
CA ILE A 55 -10.13 18.80 13.28
C ILE A 55 -9.76 18.11 14.59
N ARG A 56 -9.70 18.85 15.71
CA ARG A 56 -9.46 18.25 17.03
C ARG A 56 -10.52 17.21 17.39
N LYS A 57 -11.79 17.46 17.02
CA LYS A 57 -12.86 16.48 17.20
C LYS A 57 -12.61 15.24 16.35
N GLN A 58 -12.32 15.39 15.07
CA GLN A 58 -12.05 14.28 14.17
C GLN A 58 -10.83 13.44 14.61
N CYS A 59 -9.77 14.08 15.10
CA CYS A 59 -8.62 13.38 15.68
C CYS A 59 -9.03 12.56 16.91
N ARG A 60 -9.80 13.15 17.82
CA ARG A 60 -10.27 12.50 19.05
C ARG A 60 -11.18 11.31 18.75
N ASP A 61 -12.03 11.46 17.76
CA ASP A 61 -12.98 10.43 17.32
C ASP A 61 -12.30 9.34 16.44
N GLY A 62 -10.97 9.42 16.23
CA GLY A 62 -10.21 8.46 15.42
C GLY A 62 -10.49 8.53 13.92
N LEU A 63 -11.14 9.59 13.45
CA LEU A 63 -11.56 9.76 12.05
C LEU A 63 -10.43 10.24 11.12
N ILE A 64 -9.27 10.62 11.69
CA ILE A 64 -8.07 10.98 10.95
C ILE A 64 -7.01 9.91 11.19
N PRO A 65 -6.82 8.96 10.25
CA PRO A 65 -5.86 7.88 10.41
C PRO A 65 -4.43 8.40 10.57
N GLY A 66 -3.72 7.86 11.57
CA GLY A 66 -2.33 8.23 11.84
C GLY A 66 -2.13 9.54 12.61
N ALA A 67 -3.22 10.23 12.99
CA ALA A 67 -3.11 11.35 13.90
C ALA A 67 -2.64 10.88 15.28
N ILE A 68 -1.65 11.57 15.85
CA ILE A 68 -1.06 11.23 17.15
C ILE A 68 -1.13 12.44 18.09
N MET A 69 -1.24 12.16 19.38
CA MET A 69 -1.18 13.19 20.40
C MET A 69 0.29 13.43 20.79
N ASN A 70 0.76 14.67 20.65
CA ASN A 70 2.06 15.11 21.14
C ASN A 70 1.88 16.18 22.23
N GLY A 71 2.02 15.77 23.47
CA GLY A 71 1.72 16.63 24.62
C GLY A 71 0.24 17.03 24.66
N ARG A 72 -0.08 18.32 24.44
CA ARG A 72 -1.44 18.85 24.39
C ARG A 72 -1.96 19.12 22.97
N SER A 73 -1.18 18.81 21.96
CA SER A 73 -1.50 19.10 20.56
C SER A 73 -1.56 17.83 19.72
N TRP A 74 -2.49 17.81 18.75
CA TRP A 74 -2.52 16.76 17.72
C TRP A 74 -1.51 17.07 16.62
N LEU A 75 -0.80 16.04 16.21
CA LEU A 75 0.01 16.00 15.00
C LEU A 75 -0.71 15.11 13.98
N ILE A 76 -0.91 15.65 12.80
CA ILE A 76 -1.69 15.04 11.73
C ILE A 76 -0.72 14.72 10.60
N PRO A 77 -0.61 13.46 10.16
CA PRO A 77 0.26 13.14 9.03
C PRO A 77 -0.09 14.02 7.81
N ASP A 78 0.90 14.49 7.09
CA ASP A 78 0.71 15.31 5.88
C ASP A 78 -0.13 14.62 4.81
N TYR A 79 -0.07 13.28 4.79
CA TYR A 79 -0.90 12.44 3.93
C TYR A 79 -2.34 12.25 4.43
N ALA A 80 -2.69 12.70 5.64
CA ALA A 80 -4.06 12.53 6.16
C ALA A 80 -5.06 13.38 5.35
N GLN A 81 -6.30 12.92 5.24
CA GLN A 81 -7.40 13.68 4.59
C GLN A 81 -8.37 14.15 5.65
N LYS A 82 -9.03 15.28 5.33
CA LYS A 82 -10.18 15.71 6.12
C LYS A 82 -11.25 14.61 6.09
N HIS A 83 -11.77 14.30 7.25
CA HIS A 83 -13.00 13.51 7.29
C HIS A 83 -14.16 14.40 6.84
N ILE A 84 -14.77 14.06 5.71
CA ILE A 84 -16.02 14.70 5.27
C ILE A 84 -17.14 13.82 5.83
N PRO A 85 -17.99 14.32 6.72
CA PRO A 85 -19.16 13.58 7.17
C PRO A 85 -19.99 13.16 5.96
N ASP A 86 -20.49 11.95 5.98
CA ASP A 86 -21.24 11.31 4.88
C ASP A 86 -22.58 12.00 4.51
N THR A 87 -22.83 13.21 4.97
CA THR A 87 -24.10 13.92 4.75
C THR A 87 -24.30 14.40 3.31
N ASP A 88 -23.23 14.52 2.50
CA ASP A 88 -23.31 15.05 1.14
C ASP A 88 -22.73 14.12 0.04
N ARG A 89 -22.23 12.95 0.37
CA ARG A 89 -22.01 11.91 -0.62
C ARG A 89 -23.33 11.16 -0.78
N GLU A 90 -23.95 11.24 -1.96
CA GLU A 90 -24.85 10.16 -2.38
C GLU A 90 -24.20 8.85 -1.95
N LYS A 91 -24.81 8.12 -1.02
CA LYS A 91 -24.30 6.84 -0.55
C LYS A 91 -24.31 5.86 -1.72
N LYS A 92 -23.30 5.93 -2.58
CA LYS A 92 -23.13 4.90 -3.61
C LYS A 92 -23.12 3.57 -2.84
N GLU A 93 -24.08 2.73 -3.16
CA GLU A 93 -24.24 1.46 -2.49
C GLU A 93 -22.97 0.61 -2.68
N ILE A 94 -22.39 0.12 -1.57
CA ILE A 94 -21.21 -0.74 -1.66
C ILE A 94 -21.60 -2.01 -2.43
N PRO A 95 -20.87 -2.36 -3.51
CA PRO A 95 -21.16 -3.54 -4.31
C PRO A 95 -21.27 -4.83 -3.48
N LYS A 96 -22.15 -5.74 -3.87
CA LYS A 96 -22.46 -6.96 -3.11
C LYS A 96 -21.23 -7.77 -2.75
N LEU A 97 -20.29 -7.90 -3.70
CA LEU A 97 -19.06 -8.66 -3.51
C LEU A 97 -18.13 -7.96 -2.51
N ALA A 98 -17.94 -6.65 -2.64
CA ALA A 98 -17.13 -5.86 -1.70
C ALA A 98 -17.70 -5.94 -0.28
N ARG A 99 -19.04 -5.79 -0.13
CA ARG A 99 -19.74 -5.94 1.15
C ARG A 99 -19.55 -7.34 1.75
N ARG A 100 -19.57 -8.39 0.91
CA ARG A 100 -19.30 -9.77 1.33
C ARG A 100 -17.90 -9.92 1.90
N LEU A 101 -16.87 -9.38 1.21
CA LEU A 101 -15.48 -9.41 1.67
C LEU A 101 -15.31 -8.65 2.99
N GLN A 102 -15.85 -7.42 3.12
CA GLN A 102 -15.83 -6.65 4.36
C GLN A 102 -16.48 -7.40 5.53
N LYS A 103 -17.63 -8.03 5.29
CA LYS A 103 -18.33 -8.84 6.31
C LYS A 103 -17.52 -10.07 6.72
N GLN A 104 -16.88 -10.76 5.78
CA GLN A 104 -16.04 -11.92 6.08
C GLN A 104 -14.77 -11.52 6.83
N LYS A 105 -14.13 -10.41 6.44
CA LYS A 105 -13.01 -9.81 7.14
C LYS A 105 -13.35 -9.54 8.62
N THR A 106 -14.45 -8.80 8.87
CA THR A 106 -14.89 -8.45 10.23
C THR A 106 -15.20 -9.69 11.07
N LYS A 107 -15.80 -10.72 10.48
CA LYS A 107 -16.15 -11.98 11.17
C LYS A 107 -14.97 -12.92 11.35
N LYS A 108 -13.79 -12.60 10.82
CA LYS A 108 -12.61 -13.48 10.79
C LYS A 108 -12.95 -14.88 10.26
N ASN A 109 -13.72 -14.93 9.17
CA ASN A 109 -14.14 -16.19 8.55
C ASN A 109 -12.99 -16.76 7.70
N PHE A 110 -12.22 -17.70 8.26
CA PHE A 110 -11.02 -18.30 7.67
C PHE A 110 -11.30 -19.39 6.60
N HIS A 111 -12.51 -19.49 6.07
CA HIS A 111 -12.88 -20.46 5.02
C HIS A 111 -13.73 -19.82 3.91
N GLY A 112 -13.75 -18.49 3.85
CA GLY A 112 -14.53 -17.74 2.89
C GLY A 112 -13.73 -17.17 1.72
N LEU A 113 -14.42 -16.41 0.87
CA LEU A 113 -13.81 -15.73 -0.26
C LEU A 113 -12.71 -14.74 0.18
N TYR A 114 -12.90 -14.06 1.31
CA TYR A 114 -11.89 -13.17 1.86
C TYR A 114 -10.58 -13.89 2.15
N ASP A 115 -10.65 -15.08 2.73
CA ASP A 115 -9.48 -15.92 3.01
C ASP A 115 -8.77 -16.36 1.73
N TYR A 116 -9.58 -16.77 0.73
CA TYR A 116 -9.06 -17.09 -0.59
C TYR A 116 -8.32 -15.91 -1.23
N VAL A 117 -8.91 -14.72 -1.19
CA VAL A 117 -8.27 -13.50 -1.71
C VAL A 117 -6.98 -13.21 -0.95
N GLN A 118 -6.98 -13.25 0.37
CA GLN A 118 -5.79 -13.02 1.17
C GLN A 118 -4.65 -13.98 0.82
N ILE A 119 -4.94 -15.25 0.65
CA ILE A 119 -3.91 -16.26 0.40
C ILE A 119 -3.51 -16.29 -1.07
N TYR A 120 -4.47 -16.49 -1.97
CA TYR A 120 -4.19 -16.75 -3.38
C TYR A 120 -3.75 -15.51 -4.13
N PHE A 121 -4.40 -14.36 -3.90
CA PHE A 121 -3.98 -13.10 -4.52
C PHE A 121 -2.59 -12.68 -4.01
N THR A 122 -2.34 -12.80 -2.71
CA THR A 122 -1.00 -12.51 -2.16
C THR A 122 0.06 -13.43 -2.76
N TYR A 123 -0.22 -14.73 -2.86
CA TYR A 123 0.70 -15.68 -3.49
C TYR A 123 1.00 -15.29 -4.95
N CYS A 124 -0.01 -15.19 -5.77
CA CYS A 124 0.16 -14.93 -7.21
C CYS A 124 0.83 -13.58 -7.47
N SER A 125 0.39 -12.52 -6.80
CA SER A 125 0.92 -11.18 -7.01
C SER A 125 2.38 -11.04 -6.59
N ASN A 126 2.78 -11.66 -5.49
CA ASN A 126 4.18 -11.68 -5.04
C ASN A 126 5.03 -12.63 -5.90
N ARG A 127 4.47 -13.77 -6.33
CA ARG A 127 5.16 -14.71 -7.23
C ARG A 127 5.53 -14.05 -8.55
N MET A 128 4.64 -13.23 -9.12
CA MET A 128 4.94 -12.42 -10.31
C MET A 128 6.05 -11.40 -10.07
N ALA A 129 6.29 -10.97 -8.84
CA ALA A 129 7.40 -10.11 -8.43
C ALA A 129 8.64 -10.90 -7.96
N SER A 130 8.74 -12.20 -8.33
CA SER A 130 9.88 -13.08 -8.02
C SER A 130 10.03 -13.48 -6.54
N ASN A 131 9.00 -13.30 -5.72
CA ASN A 131 8.93 -13.85 -4.38
C ASN A 131 8.90 -15.39 -4.44
N ARG A 132 9.61 -16.07 -3.55
CA ARG A 132 9.82 -17.53 -3.61
C ARG A 132 8.91 -18.32 -2.68
N LEU A 133 8.10 -17.67 -1.87
CA LEU A 133 7.18 -18.37 -0.98
C LEU A 133 6.16 -19.19 -1.78
N SER A 134 5.91 -20.42 -1.33
CA SER A 134 4.83 -21.25 -1.86
C SER A 134 3.48 -20.77 -1.33
N GLN A 135 2.40 -21.14 -2.00
CA GLN A 135 1.05 -20.83 -1.56
C GLN A 135 0.78 -21.36 -0.13
N LYS A 136 1.27 -22.56 0.20
CA LYS A 136 1.15 -23.15 1.54
C LYS A 136 1.89 -22.33 2.60
N GLN A 137 3.05 -21.78 2.28
CA GLN A 137 3.79 -20.89 3.18
C GLN A 137 3.04 -19.56 3.37
N ILE A 138 2.51 -18.96 2.31
CA ILE A 138 1.64 -17.76 2.42
C ILE A 138 0.43 -18.04 3.32
N GLU A 139 -0.23 -19.19 3.15
CA GLU A 139 -1.36 -19.59 4.00
C GLU A 139 -0.94 -19.72 5.49
N LEU A 140 0.20 -20.34 5.76
CA LEU A 140 0.70 -20.49 7.13
C LEU A 140 1.06 -19.15 7.76
N ILE A 141 1.69 -18.25 7.00
CA ILE A 141 1.99 -16.88 7.43
C ILE A 141 0.70 -16.16 7.79
N TYR A 142 -0.27 -16.18 6.88
CA TYR A 142 -1.55 -15.50 7.07
C TYR A 142 -2.35 -16.05 8.25
N LYS A 143 -2.57 -17.37 8.31
CA LYS A 143 -3.44 -18.00 9.32
C LYS A 143 -2.79 -18.16 10.69
N LYS A 144 -1.46 -18.36 10.73
CA LYS A 144 -0.75 -18.78 11.97
C LYS A 144 0.42 -17.90 12.34
N GLY A 145 0.81 -16.92 11.50
CA GLY A 145 2.01 -16.12 11.71
C GLY A 145 3.29 -16.96 11.78
N LYS A 146 3.33 -18.11 11.10
CA LYS A 146 4.43 -19.06 11.13
C LYS A 146 4.90 -19.41 9.72
N VAL A 147 6.20 -19.70 9.61
CA VAL A 147 6.79 -20.35 8.43
C VAL A 147 7.24 -21.73 8.88
N LYS A 148 6.82 -22.77 8.15
CA LYS A 148 7.18 -24.16 8.43
C LYS A 148 7.73 -24.85 7.19
N ASP A 149 8.56 -25.86 7.39
CA ASP A 149 9.06 -26.78 6.37
C ASP A 149 9.81 -26.07 5.21
N CYS A 150 10.84 -25.31 5.57
CA CYS A 150 11.78 -24.74 4.61
C CYS A 150 13.05 -25.63 4.60
N PHE A 151 13.22 -26.46 3.57
CA PHE A 151 14.50 -27.13 3.31
C PHE A 151 15.58 -26.12 2.93
N GLU A 152 15.18 -24.99 2.36
CA GLU A 152 16.07 -23.87 2.05
C GLU A 152 15.72 -22.62 2.88
N PRO A 153 16.70 -21.76 3.16
CA PRO A 153 16.46 -20.51 3.89
C PRO A 153 15.45 -19.61 3.15
N VAL A 154 14.39 -19.23 3.83
CA VAL A 154 13.43 -18.24 3.33
C VAL A 154 14.05 -16.85 3.44
N LYS A 155 13.98 -16.07 2.38
CA LYS A 155 14.44 -14.69 2.43
C LYS A 155 13.50 -13.85 3.30
N VAL A 156 14.08 -13.08 4.21
CA VAL A 156 13.31 -12.17 5.08
C VAL A 156 12.51 -11.15 4.25
N SER A 157 13.04 -10.70 3.11
CA SER A 157 12.30 -9.84 2.17
C SER A 157 10.99 -10.49 1.71
N ASP A 158 11.03 -11.77 1.32
CA ASP A 158 9.88 -12.48 0.81
C ASP A 158 8.76 -12.57 1.88
N LEU A 159 9.14 -12.76 3.15
CA LEU A 159 8.20 -12.78 4.28
C LEU A 159 7.55 -11.41 4.50
N ILE A 160 8.37 -10.36 4.57
CA ILE A 160 7.88 -8.99 4.79
C ILE A 160 6.97 -8.57 3.66
N GLU A 161 7.34 -8.81 2.41
CA GLU A 161 6.53 -8.47 1.24
C GLU A 161 5.17 -9.21 1.24
N ALA A 162 5.15 -10.48 1.65
CA ALA A 162 3.90 -11.22 1.78
C ALA A 162 3.00 -10.64 2.87
N MET A 163 3.56 -10.34 4.04
CA MET A 163 2.81 -9.71 5.14
C MET A 163 2.27 -8.34 4.75
N ASN A 164 3.09 -7.52 4.10
CA ASN A 164 2.69 -6.21 3.61
C ASN A 164 1.58 -6.30 2.56
N HIS A 165 1.62 -7.30 1.68
CA HIS A 165 0.59 -7.49 0.68
C HIS A 165 -0.76 -7.84 1.33
N HIS A 166 -0.79 -8.65 2.40
CA HIS A 166 -2.01 -8.90 3.18
C HIS A 166 -2.60 -7.58 3.73
N VAL A 167 -1.74 -6.69 4.26
CA VAL A 167 -2.17 -5.37 4.73
C VAL A 167 -2.73 -4.52 3.59
N CYS A 168 -2.12 -4.59 2.40
CA CYS A 168 -2.63 -3.88 1.22
C CYS A 168 -4.00 -4.41 0.78
N VAL A 169 -4.21 -5.74 0.80
CA VAL A 169 -5.52 -6.36 0.49
C VAL A 169 -6.59 -5.88 1.48
N ASP A 170 -6.26 -5.85 2.77
CA ASP A 170 -7.16 -5.29 3.78
C ASP A 170 -7.52 -3.84 3.51
N TYR A 171 -6.51 -3.05 3.17
CA TYR A 171 -6.68 -1.63 2.90
C TYR A 171 -7.60 -1.38 1.70
N ILE A 172 -7.42 -2.07 0.58
CA ILE A 172 -8.27 -1.89 -0.61
C ILE A 172 -9.72 -2.36 -0.39
N ILE A 173 -9.95 -3.37 0.44
CA ILE A 173 -11.31 -3.83 0.80
C ILE A 173 -12.01 -2.78 1.67
N ASP A 174 -11.32 -2.17 2.62
CA ASP A 174 -11.90 -1.14 3.48
C ASP A 174 -12.18 0.17 2.71
N HIS A 175 -11.33 0.48 1.72
CA HIS A 175 -11.37 1.71 0.93
C HIS A 175 -11.87 1.48 -0.51
N VAL A 176 -12.72 0.45 -0.69
CA VAL A 176 -13.17 0.03 -2.03
C VAL A 176 -13.89 1.16 -2.78
N MET A 177 -14.65 2.00 -2.08
CA MET A 177 -15.41 3.10 -2.69
C MET A 177 -14.60 4.38 -2.87
N ASP A 178 -13.38 4.45 -2.32
CA ASP A 178 -12.54 5.64 -2.48
C ASP A 178 -12.11 5.78 -3.96
N PRO A 179 -12.14 7.00 -4.52
CA PRO A 179 -11.66 7.22 -5.88
C PRO A 179 -10.16 6.93 -5.99
N VAL A 180 -9.72 6.54 -7.17
CA VAL A 180 -8.29 6.44 -7.46
C VAL A 180 -7.66 7.84 -7.33
N SER A 181 -6.54 7.90 -6.66
CA SER A 181 -5.80 9.14 -6.43
C SER A 181 -4.31 8.87 -6.26
N GLN A 182 -3.47 9.85 -6.55
CA GLN A 182 -2.04 9.73 -6.28
C GLN A 182 -1.76 9.34 -4.81
N LYS A 183 -2.61 9.82 -3.91
CA LYS A 183 -2.51 9.50 -2.50
C LYS A 183 -2.80 8.03 -2.21
N LEU A 184 -3.85 7.47 -2.79
CA LEU A 184 -4.16 6.04 -2.70
C LEU A 184 -2.99 5.20 -3.24
N ILE A 185 -2.47 5.58 -4.40
CA ILE A 185 -1.33 4.93 -5.05
C ILE A 185 -0.08 4.96 -4.15
N LYS A 186 0.29 6.13 -3.64
CA LYS A 186 1.41 6.30 -2.71
C LYS A 186 1.20 5.53 -1.40
N ARG A 187 -0.02 5.51 -0.89
CA ARG A 187 -0.35 4.76 0.33
C ARG A 187 -0.21 3.26 0.14
N LEU A 188 -0.70 2.71 -0.96
CA LEU A 188 -0.52 1.29 -1.29
C LEU A 188 0.97 0.94 -1.43
N HIS A 189 1.73 1.78 -2.12
CA HIS A 189 3.17 1.58 -2.23
C HIS A 189 3.87 1.67 -0.87
N TYR A 190 3.48 2.62 -0.02
CA TYR A 190 4.01 2.74 1.34
C TYR A 190 3.77 1.46 2.14
N LEU A 191 2.52 0.99 2.20
CA LEU A 191 2.16 -0.23 2.91
C LEU A 191 2.91 -1.45 2.38
N LEU A 192 3.08 -1.55 1.06
CA LEU A 192 3.72 -2.66 0.40
C LEU A 192 5.23 -2.73 0.67
N MET A 193 5.92 -1.58 0.70
CA MET A 193 7.38 -1.52 0.75
C MET A 193 7.94 -1.25 2.15
N PHE A 194 7.08 -0.87 3.11
CA PHE A 194 7.51 -0.56 4.47
C PHE A 194 8.18 -1.75 5.16
N GLY A 195 9.31 -1.53 5.81
CA GLY A 195 10.08 -2.54 6.54
C GLY A 195 10.83 -3.53 5.64
N THR A 196 10.74 -3.42 4.30
CA THR A 196 11.46 -4.31 3.38
C THR A 196 12.97 -4.10 3.44
N VAL A 197 13.72 -5.08 2.93
CA VAL A 197 15.18 -4.96 2.86
C VAL A 197 15.60 -3.82 1.94
N ASP A 198 14.85 -3.55 0.88
CA ASP A 198 15.16 -2.48 -0.07
C ASP A 198 14.91 -1.09 0.51
N GLU A 199 13.88 -0.91 1.34
CA GLU A 199 13.72 0.30 2.14
C GLU A 199 14.91 0.49 3.09
N ARG A 200 15.21 -0.52 3.90
CA ARG A 200 16.31 -0.44 4.89
C ARG A 200 17.69 -0.17 4.27
N ARG A 201 17.87 -0.55 3.01
CA ARG A 201 19.09 -0.27 2.23
C ARG A 201 19.03 1.05 1.47
N GLY A 202 17.97 1.85 1.65
CA GLY A 202 17.78 3.11 0.95
C GLY A 202 17.56 2.98 -0.57
N ARG A 203 17.24 1.76 -1.06
CA ARG A 203 16.99 1.53 -2.48
C ARG A 203 15.60 1.99 -2.89
N VAL A 204 14.63 1.87 -1.99
CA VAL A 204 13.24 2.29 -2.19
C VAL A 204 12.83 3.18 -1.02
N VAL A 205 12.14 4.26 -1.31
CA VAL A 205 11.49 5.09 -0.29
C VAL A 205 9.99 4.82 -0.38
N PRO A 206 9.38 4.18 0.65
CA PRO A 206 7.96 3.85 0.62
C PRO A 206 7.08 5.06 0.39
N GLY A 207 6.14 4.98 -0.55
CA GLY A 207 5.21 6.04 -0.88
C GLY A 207 5.80 7.20 -1.71
N GLN A 208 7.09 7.19 -2.04
CA GLN A 208 7.71 8.22 -2.87
C GLN A 208 7.97 7.73 -4.29
N TYR A 209 7.80 8.61 -5.26
CA TYR A 209 8.14 8.33 -6.64
C TYR A 209 9.65 8.14 -6.81
N ARG A 210 10.02 7.42 -7.87
CA ARG A 210 11.43 7.20 -8.20
C ARG A 210 12.15 8.52 -8.48
N PRO A 211 13.44 8.64 -8.09
CA PRO A 211 14.24 9.83 -8.36
C PRO A 211 14.66 9.90 -9.85
N THR A 212 15.14 11.06 -10.25
CA THR A 212 15.53 11.39 -11.64
C THR A 212 16.71 10.56 -12.16
N ASP A 213 17.60 10.13 -11.28
CA ASP A 213 18.76 9.30 -11.61
C ASP A 213 18.45 7.81 -11.80
N PHE A 214 17.22 7.40 -11.49
CA PHE A 214 16.83 5.99 -11.62
C PHE A 214 16.63 5.58 -13.07
N LYS A 215 17.34 4.54 -13.48
CA LYS A 215 17.27 3.94 -14.81
C LYS A 215 16.90 2.47 -14.72
N ARG A 216 16.23 1.99 -15.74
CA ARG A 216 15.96 0.55 -15.96
C ARG A 216 16.72 0.07 -17.18
N SER A 217 17.22 -1.16 -17.12
CA SER A 217 17.94 -1.79 -18.25
C SER A 217 17.01 -2.35 -19.33
N ASP A 218 15.75 -2.64 -18.96
CA ASP A 218 14.79 -3.34 -19.82
C ASP A 218 13.91 -2.39 -20.65
N ARG A 219 13.85 -1.11 -20.32
CA ARG A 219 13.09 -0.10 -21.06
C ARG A 219 13.48 1.33 -20.72
N SER A 220 13.20 2.25 -21.64
CA SER A 220 13.20 3.68 -21.34
C SER A 220 12.05 4.02 -20.40
N LEU A 221 12.31 4.89 -19.44
CA LEU A 221 11.32 5.42 -18.50
C LEU A 221 11.01 6.88 -18.84
N MET A 222 9.80 7.31 -18.57
CA MET A 222 9.46 8.73 -18.63
C MET A 222 10.31 9.51 -17.60
N PRO A 223 10.61 10.81 -17.82
CA PRO A 223 11.27 11.66 -16.85
C PRO A 223 10.58 11.65 -15.50
N ALA A 224 11.34 11.60 -14.40
CA ALA A 224 10.74 11.46 -13.07
C ALA A 224 9.93 12.70 -12.66
N GLU A 225 10.30 13.88 -13.16
CA GLU A 225 9.60 15.15 -12.98
C GLU A 225 8.21 15.16 -13.63
N GLU A 226 7.97 14.32 -14.64
CA GLU A 226 6.69 14.22 -15.34
C GLU A 226 5.72 13.20 -14.69
N ILE A 227 6.20 12.36 -13.76
CA ILE A 227 5.39 11.30 -13.13
C ILE A 227 4.12 11.87 -12.48
N ALA A 228 4.25 12.93 -11.70
CA ALA A 228 3.12 13.48 -10.95
C ALA A 228 2.05 14.06 -11.86
N SER A 229 2.44 14.75 -12.95
CA SER A 229 1.50 15.28 -13.94
C SER A 229 0.85 14.18 -14.76
N ALA A 230 1.61 13.21 -15.24
CA ALA A 230 1.10 12.06 -15.98
C ALA A 230 0.07 11.25 -15.18
N LEU A 231 0.38 10.97 -13.90
CA LEU A 231 -0.57 10.30 -13.02
C LEU A 231 -1.82 11.15 -12.74
N SER A 232 -1.69 12.47 -12.59
CA SER A 232 -2.85 13.34 -12.40
C SER A 232 -3.79 13.32 -13.61
N GLU A 233 -3.23 13.38 -14.81
CA GLU A 233 -3.99 13.32 -16.06
C GLU A 233 -4.70 11.97 -16.19
N MET A 234 -3.98 10.88 -16.09
CA MET A 234 -4.51 9.52 -16.17
C MET A 234 -5.63 9.27 -15.15
N ILE A 235 -5.45 9.72 -13.90
CA ILE A 235 -6.45 9.58 -12.84
C ILE A 235 -7.68 10.43 -13.16
N ARG A 236 -7.50 11.67 -13.63
CA ARG A 236 -8.60 12.57 -14.00
C ARG A 236 -9.45 11.96 -15.10
N GLU A 237 -8.83 11.42 -16.13
CA GLU A 237 -9.53 10.77 -17.26
C GLU A 237 -10.30 9.53 -16.77
N TYR A 238 -9.67 8.68 -15.99
CA TYR A 238 -10.32 7.48 -15.45
C TYR A 238 -11.50 7.79 -14.51
N GLU A 239 -11.32 8.71 -13.57
CA GLU A 239 -12.39 9.07 -12.60
C GLU A 239 -13.54 9.86 -13.21
N ALA A 240 -13.36 10.44 -14.42
CA ALA A 240 -14.43 11.11 -15.18
C ALA A 240 -15.33 10.11 -15.94
N MET A 241 -14.97 8.83 -16.01
CA MET A 241 -15.76 7.82 -16.71
C MET A 241 -17.02 7.45 -15.92
N GLU A 242 -18.16 7.41 -16.60
CA GLU A 242 -19.40 6.87 -16.03
C GLU A 242 -19.48 5.37 -16.32
N GLY A 243 -19.34 4.55 -15.25
CA GLY A 243 -19.48 3.09 -15.35
C GLY A 243 -18.36 2.40 -16.16
N PRO A 244 -17.10 2.56 -15.75
CA PRO A 244 -15.97 1.95 -16.45
C PRO A 244 -16.12 0.43 -16.54
N GLU A 245 -15.76 -0.10 -17.69
CA GLU A 245 -15.73 -1.54 -17.99
C GLU A 245 -14.35 -2.13 -17.68
N ILE A 246 -14.23 -3.45 -17.81
CA ILE A 246 -12.96 -4.15 -17.59
C ILE A 246 -11.83 -3.63 -18.50
N SER A 247 -12.15 -3.24 -19.72
CA SER A 247 -11.19 -2.66 -20.68
C SER A 247 -10.62 -1.33 -20.19
N ASP A 248 -11.41 -0.52 -19.48
CA ASP A 248 -10.98 0.79 -18.95
C ASP A 248 -10.08 0.61 -17.73
N ILE A 249 -10.41 -0.36 -16.87
CA ILE A 249 -9.54 -0.76 -15.74
C ILE A 249 -8.19 -1.27 -16.26
N LEU A 250 -8.20 -2.03 -17.35
CA LEU A 250 -6.97 -2.53 -17.98
C LEU A 250 -6.19 -1.43 -18.67
N ASN A 251 -6.84 -0.46 -19.34
CA ASN A 251 -6.19 0.74 -19.87
C ASN A 251 -5.44 1.46 -18.75
N PHE A 252 -6.15 1.79 -17.66
CA PHE A 252 -5.55 2.45 -16.51
C PHE A 252 -4.36 1.67 -15.94
N HIS A 253 -4.48 0.35 -15.84
CA HIS A 253 -3.40 -0.50 -15.35
C HIS A 253 -2.17 -0.48 -16.28
N VAL A 254 -2.37 -0.57 -17.57
CA VAL A 254 -1.27 -0.54 -18.56
C VAL A 254 -0.57 0.81 -18.53
N ASP A 255 -1.31 1.91 -18.49
CA ASP A 255 -0.75 3.26 -18.41
C ASP A 255 0.03 3.44 -17.11
N PHE A 256 -0.48 2.93 -15.99
CA PHE A 256 0.23 2.94 -14.72
C PHE A 256 1.55 2.15 -14.78
N GLU A 257 1.55 0.98 -15.41
CA GLU A 257 2.76 0.17 -15.63
C GLU A 257 3.76 0.88 -16.54
N MET A 258 3.28 1.62 -17.55
CA MET A 258 4.13 2.41 -18.44
C MET A 258 4.77 3.60 -17.74
N VAL A 259 4.01 4.34 -16.93
CA VAL A 259 4.53 5.43 -16.08
C VAL A 259 5.58 4.91 -15.10
N SER A 260 5.34 3.74 -14.52
CA SER A 260 6.27 3.10 -13.56
C SER A 260 6.73 4.07 -12.48
N PRO A 261 5.84 4.59 -11.66
CA PRO A 261 6.14 5.73 -10.79
C PRO A 261 7.17 5.43 -9.70
N PHE A 262 7.35 4.19 -9.32
CA PHE A 262 8.21 3.78 -8.21
C PHE A 262 9.46 3.03 -8.69
N ARG A 263 10.48 2.95 -7.84
CA ARG A 263 11.68 2.15 -8.14
C ARG A 263 11.40 0.66 -8.19
N ASP A 264 10.49 0.17 -7.33
CA ASP A 264 9.98 -1.20 -7.29
C ASP A 264 8.52 -1.20 -6.84
N GLY A 265 7.84 -2.35 -6.88
CA GLY A 265 6.47 -2.53 -6.42
C GLY A 265 5.37 -2.06 -7.38
N ASN A 266 5.69 -1.48 -8.55
CA ASN A 266 4.69 -0.98 -9.50
C ASN A 266 3.67 -2.06 -9.88
N GLY A 267 4.11 -3.25 -10.29
CA GLY A 267 3.22 -4.33 -10.69
C GLY A 267 2.28 -4.78 -9.56
N ARG A 268 2.76 -4.85 -8.33
CA ARG A 268 1.94 -5.22 -7.17
C ARG A 268 0.90 -4.15 -6.86
N VAL A 269 1.29 -2.87 -6.86
CA VAL A 269 0.36 -1.74 -6.69
C VAL A 269 -0.67 -1.72 -7.80
N GLY A 270 -0.25 -1.87 -9.07
CA GLY A 270 -1.16 -1.90 -10.22
C GLY A 270 -2.20 -3.02 -10.12
N ARG A 271 -1.79 -4.24 -9.73
CA ARG A 271 -2.72 -5.36 -9.52
C ARG A 271 -3.67 -5.15 -8.35
N LEU A 272 -3.23 -4.53 -7.27
CA LEU A 272 -4.09 -4.14 -6.15
C LEU A 272 -5.14 -3.10 -6.59
N LEU A 273 -4.75 -2.12 -7.40
CA LEU A 273 -5.67 -1.13 -7.96
C LEU A 273 -6.70 -1.78 -8.88
N MET A 274 -6.28 -2.65 -9.81
CA MET A 274 -7.21 -3.40 -10.67
C MET A 274 -8.25 -4.17 -9.85
N PHE A 275 -7.80 -4.92 -8.84
CA PHE A 275 -8.69 -5.69 -7.97
C PHE A 275 -9.70 -4.79 -7.25
N LYS A 276 -9.22 -3.67 -6.71
CA LYS A 276 -10.06 -2.67 -6.05
C LYS A 276 -11.11 -2.08 -7.00
N GLU A 277 -10.70 -1.68 -8.20
CA GLU A 277 -11.60 -1.05 -9.16
C GLU A 277 -12.64 -2.04 -9.71
N CYS A 278 -12.27 -3.30 -9.93
CA CYS A 278 -13.25 -4.35 -10.23
C CYS A 278 -14.32 -4.43 -9.14
N LEU A 279 -13.93 -4.44 -7.86
CA LEU A 279 -14.88 -4.45 -6.75
C LEU A 279 -15.74 -3.19 -6.71
N ARG A 280 -15.15 -2.01 -6.93
CA ARG A 280 -15.83 -0.70 -6.90
C ARG A 280 -16.94 -0.61 -7.95
N HIS A 281 -16.69 -1.16 -9.13
CA HIS A 281 -17.59 -1.08 -10.28
C HIS A 281 -18.44 -2.34 -10.50
N SER A 282 -18.53 -3.22 -9.51
CA SER A 282 -19.32 -4.47 -9.58
C SER A 282 -18.87 -5.43 -10.69
N ILE A 283 -17.61 -5.31 -11.14
CA ILE A 283 -16.99 -6.23 -12.08
C ILE A 283 -16.42 -7.41 -11.27
N THR A 284 -16.54 -8.63 -11.79
CA THR A 284 -15.91 -9.80 -11.16
C THR A 284 -14.39 -9.57 -11.12
N PRO A 285 -13.77 -9.51 -9.93
CA PRO A 285 -12.32 -9.39 -9.86
C PRO A 285 -11.64 -10.66 -10.33
N PHE A 286 -10.34 -10.59 -10.54
CA PHE A 286 -9.53 -11.71 -10.97
C PHE A 286 -8.17 -11.70 -10.30
N VAL A 287 -7.55 -12.87 -10.23
CA VAL A 287 -6.20 -13.05 -9.74
C VAL A 287 -5.35 -13.64 -10.86
N LEU A 288 -4.34 -12.88 -11.26
CA LEU A 288 -3.40 -13.30 -12.30
C LEU A 288 -2.47 -14.38 -11.75
N ASP A 289 -2.61 -15.61 -12.25
CA ASP A 289 -1.74 -16.74 -11.93
C ASP A 289 -0.32 -16.50 -12.49
N ASP A 290 0.70 -16.91 -11.75
CA ASP A 290 2.09 -16.80 -12.15
C ASP A 290 2.41 -17.62 -13.42
N LYS A 291 1.64 -18.67 -13.72
CA LYS A 291 1.72 -19.43 -14.96
C LYS A 291 1.39 -18.60 -16.19
N ARG A 292 0.55 -17.58 -16.04
CA ARG A 292 0.17 -16.63 -17.09
C ARG A 292 1.05 -15.38 -17.12
N ARG A 293 2.16 -15.36 -16.36
CA ARG A 293 3.05 -14.20 -16.27
C ARG A 293 3.57 -13.75 -17.63
N SER A 294 3.93 -14.70 -18.51
CA SER A 294 4.41 -14.37 -19.86
C SER A 294 3.35 -13.67 -20.68
N ASP A 295 2.14 -14.24 -20.73
CA ASP A 295 1.02 -13.73 -21.53
C ASP A 295 0.56 -12.36 -21.00
N TYR A 296 0.51 -12.20 -19.67
CA TYR A 296 0.21 -10.93 -19.03
C TYR A 296 1.21 -9.83 -19.39
N LEU A 297 2.51 -10.10 -19.29
CA LEU A 297 3.54 -9.12 -19.64
C LEU A 297 3.55 -8.81 -21.15
N ASP A 298 3.28 -9.80 -21.97
CA ASP A 298 3.15 -9.63 -23.42
C ASP A 298 1.89 -8.79 -23.75
N GLY A 299 0.80 -9.06 -23.07
CA GLY A 299 -0.44 -8.29 -23.19
C GLY A 299 -0.29 -6.81 -22.80
N ILE A 300 0.45 -6.51 -21.73
CA ILE A 300 0.81 -5.12 -21.39
C ILE A 300 1.63 -4.48 -22.49
N ARG A 301 2.70 -5.13 -22.95
CA ARG A 301 3.57 -4.58 -24.00
C ARG A 301 2.87 -4.33 -25.33
N LYS A 302 1.91 -5.19 -25.68
CA LYS A 302 1.19 -5.15 -26.95
C LYS A 302 -0.21 -4.54 -26.83
N TRP A 303 -0.54 -3.92 -25.71
CA TRP A 303 -1.89 -3.42 -25.45
C TRP A 303 -2.42 -2.47 -26.53
N SER A 304 -1.60 -1.55 -26.99
CA SER A 304 -1.98 -0.61 -28.07
C SER A 304 -2.29 -1.28 -29.40
N SER A 305 -1.71 -2.44 -29.68
CA SER A 305 -1.86 -3.14 -30.95
C SER A 305 -2.66 -4.44 -30.90
N ARG A 306 -2.66 -5.14 -29.76
CA ARG A 306 -3.28 -6.46 -29.58
C ARG A 306 -3.93 -6.63 -28.21
N ARG A 307 -4.95 -5.84 -27.92
CA ARG A 307 -5.68 -5.83 -26.63
C ARG A 307 -6.19 -7.23 -26.21
N LYS A 308 -6.58 -8.08 -27.20
CA LYS A 308 -7.11 -9.42 -26.96
C LYS A 308 -6.21 -10.30 -26.10
N ILE A 309 -4.88 -10.12 -26.16
CA ILE A 309 -3.96 -10.96 -25.37
C ILE A 309 -4.24 -10.78 -23.87
N LEU A 310 -4.28 -9.53 -23.37
CA LEU A 310 -4.53 -9.26 -21.98
C LEU A 310 -5.98 -9.52 -21.57
N LEU A 311 -6.93 -9.22 -22.45
CA LEU A 311 -8.36 -9.50 -22.21
C LEU A 311 -8.60 -11.01 -22.01
N ASN A 312 -8.08 -11.87 -22.87
CA ASN A 312 -8.19 -13.32 -22.73
C ASN A 312 -7.60 -13.83 -21.40
N VAL A 313 -6.44 -13.29 -20.99
CA VAL A 313 -5.81 -13.63 -19.70
C VAL A 313 -6.72 -13.25 -18.54
N VAL A 314 -7.39 -12.12 -18.63
CA VAL A 314 -8.33 -11.64 -17.61
C VAL A 314 -9.61 -12.46 -17.57
N GLU A 315 -10.25 -12.71 -18.72
CA GLU A 315 -11.48 -13.52 -18.82
C GLU A 315 -11.28 -14.91 -18.23
N GLU A 316 -10.21 -15.62 -18.63
CA GLU A 316 -9.89 -16.93 -18.06
C GLU A 316 -9.56 -16.89 -16.57
N SER A 317 -9.05 -15.75 -16.05
CA SER A 317 -8.77 -15.57 -14.64
C SER A 317 -10.03 -15.25 -13.84
N GLN A 318 -11.02 -14.60 -14.44
CA GLN A 318 -12.34 -14.34 -13.84
C GLN A 318 -13.17 -15.60 -13.68
N GLU A 319 -13.08 -16.56 -14.61
CA GLU A 319 -13.78 -17.86 -14.52
C GLU A 319 -13.38 -18.66 -13.27
N ARG A 320 -12.21 -18.38 -12.70
CA ARG A 320 -11.67 -19.07 -11.52
C ARG A 320 -12.00 -18.37 -10.20
N PHE A 321 -12.55 -17.16 -10.25
CA PHE A 321 -12.85 -16.34 -9.07
C PHE A 321 -14.29 -16.58 -8.58
#